data_6eac72ec826d93e78b386fd91cac4dbe
#
_entry.id   6eac72ec826d93e78b386fd91cac4dbe
#
_cell.length_a   1.000
_cell.length_b   1.000
_cell.length_c   1.000
_cell.angle_alpha   90.00
_cell.angle_beta   90.00
_cell.angle_gamma   90.00
#
_symmetry.space_group_name_H-M   'P 1'
#
loop_
_entity.id
_entity.type
_entity.pdbx_description
1 polymer ?
#
loop_
_entity_poly.entity_id
_entity_poly.type
_entity_poly.pdbx_seq_one_letter_code
_entity_poly.pdbx_strand_id
1 'polypeptide(L)'
;LEKNLGSIADLNRLPSALFVVDVMKEQIAVHEANRLGIPVFAMVDTNSDPSNIDFVIPANDDATKSIDIIVSTVCAAIAEGLEERKIEKADADAAAAVAEEEEGNENVSRRERRPKTARRERIQKEDEEALKARATSKFMKDDDE
;
A
#
# COMPACT_ATOMS: atom_id res chain seq x y z
N LEU A 1 4.55 13.50 29.77
CA LEU A 1 3.82 13.08 28.56
C LEU A 1 4.66 12.08 27.75
N GLU A 2 5.90 12.40 27.41
CA GLU A 2 6.79 11.56 26.60
C GLU A 2 7.05 10.17 27.21
N LYS A 3 7.16 10.07 28.54
CA LYS A 3 7.31 8.81 29.25
C LYS A 3 6.10 7.88 29.14
N ASN A 4 4.91 8.42 28.96
CA ASN A 4 3.65 7.65 28.92
C ASN A 4 3.11 7.48 27.49
N LEU A 5 3.45 8.38 26.58
CA LEU A 5 2.90 8.47 25.22
C LEU A 5 3.97 8.40 24.13
N GLY A 6 5.26 8.25 24.49
CA GLY A 6 6.36 8.25 23.54
C GLY A 6 6.27 7.13 22.49
N SER A 7 5.69 5.99 22.87
CA SER A 7 5.49 4.86 21.95
C SER A 7 4.47 5.13 20.84
N ILE A 8 3.63 6.17 21.00
CA ILE A 8 2.62 6.55 20.02
C ILE A 8 3.14 7.61 19.04
N ALA A 9 4.26 8.26 19.35
CA ALA A 9 4.80 9.36 18.54
C ALA A 9 5.10 8.93 17.08
N ASP A 10 5.51 7.69 16.88
CA ASP A 10 5.85 7.13 15.57
C ASP A 10 4.69 6.35 14.91
N LEU A 11 3.51 6.37 15.53
CA LEU A 11 2.35 5.64 15.04
C LEU A 11 1.70 6.37 13.85
N ASN A 12 2.00 5.94 12.65
CA ASN A 12 1.47 6.54 11.42
C ASN A 12 0.11 5.99 10.99
N ARG A 13 -0.32 4.86 11.54
CA ARG A 13 -1.60 4.20 11.21
C ARG A 13 -2.23 3.62 12.45
N LEU A 14 -3.57 3.60 12.48
CA LEU A 14 -4.32 2.89 13.51
C LEU A 14 -4.01 1.38 13.45
N PRO A 15 -3.98 0.69 14.60
CA PRO A 15 -3.87 -0.76 14.63
C PRO A 15 -5.07 -1.42 13.94
N SER A 16 -4.83 -2.54 13.27
CA SER A 16 -5.89 -3.28 12.56
C SER A 16 -6.71 -4.16 13.47
N ALA A 17 -6.23 -4.47 14.66
CA ALA A 17 -6.91 -5.23 15.70
C ALA A 17 -6.31 -4.91 17.06
N LEU A 18 -7.08 -5.10 18.10
CA LEU A 18 -6.66 -5.00 19.50
C LEU A 18 -6.84 -6.34 20.20
N PHE A 19 -5.79 -6.82 20.88
CA PHE A 19 -5.88 -7.98 21.77
C PHE A 19 -5.77 -7.53 23.23
N VAL A 20 -6.75 -7.89 24.05
CA VAL A 20 -6.88 -7.45 25.43
C VAL A 20 -6.82 -8.63 26.37
N VAL A 21 -6.00 -8.51 27.41
CA VAL A 21 -6.00 -9.39 28.58
C VAL A 21 -6.57 -8.59 29.75
N ASP A 22 -7.60 -9.12 30.43
CA ASP A 22 -8.31 -8.46 31.51
C ASP A 22 -9.12 -7.22 31.04
N VAL A 23 -10.30 -7.49 30.52
CA VAL A 23 -11.24 -6.47 30.03
C VAL A 23 -11.66 -5.46 31.10
N MET A 24 -11.72 -5.88 32.37
CA MET A 24 -12.11 -4.96 33.47
C MET A 24 -11.05 -3.86 33.69
N LYS A 25 -9.76 -4.21 33.60
CA LYS A 25 -8.69 -3.23 33.77
C LYS A 25 -8.50 -2.35 32.57
N GLU A 26 -8.73 -2.88 31.37
CA GLU A 26 -8.44 -2.23 30.10
C GLU A 26 -9.69 -1.67 29.39
N GLN A 27 -10.75 -1.34 30.14
CA GLN A 27 -12.01 -0.81 29.61
C GLN A 27 -11.83 0.41 28.70
N ILE A 28 -10.87 1.29 29.01
CA ILE A 28 -10.59 2.49 28.23
C ILE A 28 -10.14 2.11 26.83
N ALA A 29 -9.22 1.16 26.72
CA ALA A 29 -8.70 0.68 25.42
C ALA A 29 -9.80 0.03 24.58
N VAL A 30 -10.66 -0.79 25.20
CA VAL A 30 -11.82 -1.40 24.54
C VAL A 30 -12.79 -0.35 24.02
N HIS A 31 -13.12 0.65 24.84
CA HIS A 31 -14.01 1.74 24.42
C HIS A 31 -13.42 2.57 23.26
N GLU A 32 -12.13 2.86 23.30
CA GLU A 32 -11.45 3.60 22.23
C GLU A 32 -11.42 2.78 20.94
N ALA A 33 -11.11 1.49 21.01
CA ALA A 33 -11.13 0.59 19.86
C ALA A 33 -12.50 0.55 19.19
N ASN A 34 -13.56 0.37 19.98
CA ASN A 34 -14.94 0.36 19.48
C ASN A 34 -15.32 1.69 18.81
N ARG A 35 -14.90 2.84 19.35
CA ARG A 35 -15.15 4.15 18.74
C ARG A 35 -14.41 4.35 17.42
N LEU A 36 -13.25 3.72 17.27
CA LEU A 36 -12.42 3.77 16.07
C LEU A 36 -12.76 2.67 15.06
N GLY A 37 -13.67 1.76 15.39
CA GLY A 37 -14.03 0.61 14.55
C GLY A 37 -12.90 -0.43 14.43
N ILE A 38 -12.05 -0.53 15.45
CA ILE A 38 -10.97 -1.51 15.53
C ILE A 38 -11.53 -2.78 16.17
N PRO A 39 -11.44 -3.96 15.52
CA PRO A 39 -11.92 -5.21 16.08
C PRO A 39 -11.14 -5.60 17.34
N VAL A 40 -11.87 -6.00 18.37
CA VAL A 40 -11.34 -6.34 19.69
C VAL A 40 -11.42 -7.83 19.94
N PHE A 41 -10.28 -8.44 20.18
CA PHE A 41 -10.10 -9.80 20.68
C PHE A 41 -9.77 -9.71 22.17
N ALA A 42 -10.48 -10.40 23.03
CA ALA A 42 -10.18 -10.32 24.45
C ALA A 42 -10.32 -11.65 25.20
N MET A 43 -9.44 -11.84 26.17
CA MET A 43 -9.62 -12.83 27.21
C MET A 43 -10.67 -12.30 28.20
N VAL A 44 -11.73 -13.06 28.39
CA VAL A 44 -12.87 -12.67 29.21
C VAL A 44 -13.08 -13.70 30.31
N ASP A 45 -12.87 -13.30 31.56
CA ASP A 45 -13.15 -14.10 32.74
C ASP A 45 -14.59 -13.85 33.23
N THR A 46 -15.01 -14.58 34.23
CA THR A 46 -16.38 -14.56 34.82
C THR A 46 -16.79 -13.22 35.41
N ASN A 47 -15.85 -12.33 35.71
CA ASN A 47 -16.08 -10.99 36.27
C ASN A 47 -16.20 -9.90 35.21
N SER A 48 -16.04 -10.22 33.91
CA SER A 48 -15.98 -9.26 32.82
C SER A 48 -17.22 -9.31 31.93
N ASP A 49 -17.63 -8.15 31.38
CA ASP A 49 -18.78 -8.04 30.47
C ASP A 49 -18.27 -8.19 29.01
N PRO A 50 -18.74 -9.22 28.27
CA PRO A 50 -18.32 -9.46 26.88
C PRO A 50 -19.05 -8.58 25.86
N SER A 51 -20.01 -7.75 26.24
CA SER A 51 -20.93 -7.06 25.31
C SER A 51 -20.25 -6.13 24.32
N ASN A 52 -19.06 -5.65 24.65
CA ASN A 52 -18.28 -4.72 23.81
C ASN A 52 -17.07 -5.37 23.13
N ILE A 53 -17.02 -6.71 23.07
CA ILE A 53 -15.91 -7.48 22.51
C ILE A 53 -16.40 -8.21 21.27
N ASP A 54 -15.69 -8.09 20.16
CA ASP A 54 -16.05 -8.75 18.92
C ASP A 54 -15.71 -10.24 18.94
N PHE A 55 -14.56 -10.60 19.52
CA PHE A 55 -14.06 -11.96 19.59
C PHE A 55 -13.69 -12.31 21.04
N VAL A 56 -14.59 -13.01 21.71
CA VAL A 56 -14.44 -13.41 23.11
C VAL A 56 -13.68 -14.72 23.21
N ILE A 57 -12.65 -14.74 24.04
CA ILE A 57 -11.89 -15.94 24.43
C ILE A 57 -12.18 -16.19 25.92
N PRO A 58 -13.10 -17.11 26.26
CA PRO A 58 -13.40 -17.41 27.66
C PRO A 58 -12.19 -18.08 28.33
N ALA A 59 -11.57 -17.38 29.24
CA ALA A 59 -10.37 -17.87 29.92
C ALA A 59 -10.11 -17.09 31.19
N ASN A 60 -9.31 -17.69 32.08
CA ASN A 60 -8.83 -17.01 33.28
C ASN A 60 -7.75 -16.00 32.91
N ASP A 61 -7.96 -14.75 33.25
CA ASP A 61 -7.08 -13.61 32.92
C ASP A 61 -6.10 -13.24 34.04
N ASP A 62 -6.14 -13.93 35.20
CA ASP A 62 -5.23 -13.76 36.33
C ASP A 62 -4.12 -14.83 36.35
N ALA A 63 -4.40 -16.03 35.87
CA ALA A 63 -3.46 -17.14 35.93
C ALA A 63 -2.38 -17.04 34.82
N THR A 64 -1.12 -16.84 35.20
CA THR A 64 0.02 -16.74 34.27
C THR A 64 0.05 -17.86 33.22
N LYS A 65 -0.22 -19.10 33.62
CA LYS A 65 -0.27 -20.24 32.68
C LYS A 65 -1.39 -20.16 31.65
N SER A 66 -2.55 -19.64 32.04
CA SER A 66 -3.68 -19.45 31.13
C SER A 66 -3.37 -18.36 30.10
N ILE A 67 -2.83 -17.24 30.58
CA ILE A 67 -2.40 -16.12 29.73
C ILE A 67 -1.31 -16.57 28.76
N ASP A 68 -0.28 -17.26 29.24
CA ASP A 68 0.86 -17.72 28.45
C ASP A 68 0.43 -18.63 27.29
N ILE A 69 -0.43 -19.61 27.53
CA ILE A 69 -0.92 -20.52 26.50
C ILE A 69 -1.67 -19.76 25.40
N ILE A 70 -2.58 -18.86 25.78
CA ILE A 70 -3.41 -18.13 24.83
C ILE A 70 -2.59 -17.13 24.04
N VAL A 71 -1.76 -16.33 24.73
CA VAL A 71 -0.90 -15.34 24.09
C VAL A 71 0.09 -16.00 23.14
N SER A 72 0.71 -17.12 23.56
CA SER A 72 1.64 -17.88 22.69
C SER A 72 0.94 -18.40 21.43
N THR A 73 -0.29 -18.88 21.55
CA THR A 73 -1.09 -19.36 20.41
C THR A 73 -1.42 -18.23 19.46
N VAL A 74 -1.86 -17.09 19.98
CA VAL A 74 -2.18 -15.90 19.18
C VAL A 74 -0.93 -15.36 18.49
N CYS A 75 0.19 -15.28 19.20
CA CYS A 75 1.46 -14.83 18.63
C CYS A 75 1.96 -15.77 17.51
N ALA A 76 1.81 -17.09 17.68
CA ALA A 76 2.16 -18.06 16.65
C ALA A 76 1.33 -17.86 15.38
N ALA A 77 0.01 -17.70 15.51
CA ALA A 77 -0.89 -17.44 14.38
C ALA A 77 -0.57 -16.11 13.67
N ILE A 78 -0.23 -15.07 14.44
CA ILE A 78 0.19 -13.79 13.86
C ILE A 78 1.51 -13.94 13.08
N ALA A 79 2.47 -14.68 13.63
CA ALA A 79 3.75 -14.92 12.97
C ALA A 79 3.56 -15.66 11.63
N GLU A 80 2.71 -16.71 11.61
CA GLU A 80 2.35 -17.46 10.41
C GLU A 80 1.72 -16.56 9.36
N GLY A 81 0.71 -15.78 9.72
CA GLY A 81 0.06 -14.84 8.79
C GLY A 81 0.98 -13.72 8.29
N LEU A 82 1.97 -13.31 9.07
CA LEU A 82 2.98 -12.35 8.62
C LEU A 82 3.95 -12.98 7.60
N GLU A 83 4.28 -14.26 7.74
CA GLU A 83 5.10 -14.98 6.77
C GLU A 83 4.36 -15.20 5.46
N GLU A 84 3.11 -15.65 5.51
CA GLU A 84 2.24 -15.78 4.33
C GLU A 84 2.13 -14.46 3.56
N ARG A 85 1.88 -13.36 4.28
CA ARG A 85 1.80 -12.04 3.66
C ARG A 85 3.12 -11.58 3.01
N LYS A 86 4.26 -11.98 3.56
CA LYS A 86 5.57 -11.68 2.94
C LYS A 86 5.76 -12.44 1.63
N ILE A 87 5.33 -13.71 1.60
CA ILE A 87 5.39 -14.56 0.41
C ILE A 87 4.47 -13.99 -0.67
N GLU A 88 3.20 -13.72 -0.35
CA GLU A 88 2.24 -13.13 -1.29
C GLU A 88 2.73 -11.80 -1.87
N LYS A 89 3.36 -10.96 -1.03
CA LYS A 89 3.93 -9.70 -1.50
C LYS A 89 5.12 -9.92 -2.43
N ALA A 90 6.00 -10.86 -2.12
CA ALA A 90 7.14 -11.19 -2.98
C ALA A 90 6.68 -11.74 -4.33
N ASP A 91 5.65 -12.58 -4.35
CA ASP A 91 5.06 -13.14 -5.56
C ASP A 91 4.37 -12.05 -6.40
N ALA A 92 3.66 -11.12 -5.75
CA ALA A 92 3.04 -9.98 -6.41
C ALA A 92 4.09 -9.02 -7.01
N ASP A 93 5.15 -8.71 -6.28
CA ASP A 93 6.25 -7.86 -6.74
C ASP A 93 6.99 -8.53 -7.92
N ALA A 94 7.19 -9.86 -7.88
CA ALA A 94 7.78 -10.62 -8.98
C ALA A 94 6.88 -10.64 -10.22
N ALA A 95 5.57 -10.81 -10.05
CA ALA A 95 4.60 -10.77 -11.15
C ALA A 95 4.54 -9.37 -11.80
N ALA A 96 4.61 -8.31 -11.00
CA ALA A 96 4.65 -6.94 -11.49
C ALA A 96 5.92 -6.66 -12.30
N ALA A 97 7.08 -7.14 -11.85
CA ALA A 97 8.34 -7.00 -12.57
C ALA A 97 8.32 -7.69 -13.95
N VAL A 98 7.73 -8.89 -14.04
CA VAL A 98 7.58 -9.61 -15.32
C VAL A 98 6.65 -8.86 -16.27
N ALA A 99 5.55 -8.28 -15.76
CA ALA A 99 4.64 -7.49 -16.57
C ALA A 99 5.28 -6.21 -17.12
N GLU A 100 6.13 -5.52 -16.34
CA GLU A 100 6.88 -4.35 -16.81
C GLU A 100 7.92 -4.70 -17.88
N GLU A 101 8.59 -5.88 -17.79
CA GLU A 101 9.50 -6.35 -18.80
C GLU A 101 8.80 -6.71 -20.12
N GLU A 102 7.60 -7.30 -20.06
CA GLU A 102 6.79 -7.62 -21.24
C GLU A 102 6.29 -6.34 -21.94
N GLU A 103 5.78 -5.35 -21.21
CA GLU A 103 5.38 -4.04 -21.79
C GLU A 103 6.58 -3.29 -22.38
N GLY A 104 7.73 -3.34 -21.72
CA GLY A 104 8.97 -2.75 -22.22
C GLY A 104 9.40 -3.36 -23.55
N ASN A 105 9.31 -4.68 -23.69
CA ASN A 105 9.70 -5.41 -24.90
C ASN A 105 8.70 -5.20 -26.06
N GLU A 106 7.41 -5.10 -25.77
CA GLU A 106 6.39 -4.79 -26.79
C GLU A 106 6.55 -3.37 -27.34
N ASN A 107 6.90 -2.41 -26.51
CA ASN A 107 7.16 -1.02 -26.91
C ASN A 107 8.43 -0.88 -27.79
N VAL A 108 9.49 -1.66 -27.50
CA VAL A 108 10.70 -1.70 -28.33
C VAL A 108 10.38 -2.32 -29.69
N SER A 109 9.69 -3.44 -29.73
CA SER A 109 9.25 -4.13 -30.96
C SER A 109 8.33 -3.25 -31.81
N ARG A 110 7.46 -2.45 -31.21
CA ARG A 110 6.58 -1.49 -31.91
C ARG A 110 7.33 -0.28 -32.46
N ARG A 111 8.43 0.16 -31.81
CA ARG A 111 9.32 1.21 -32.34
C ARG A 111 10.14 0.73 -33.54
N GLU A 112 10.60 -0.51 -33.52
CA GLU A 112 11.36 -1.10 -34.64
C GLU A 112 10.49 -1.38 -35.86
N ARG A 113 9.21 -1.71 -35.68
CA ARG A 113 8.23 -1.94 -36.76
C ARG A 113 7.68 -0.67 -37.40
N ARG A 114 8.01 0.53 -36.90
CA ARG A 114 7.63 1.78 -37.61
C ARG A 114 8.36 1.86 -38.93
N PRO A 115 7.65 1.88 -40.08
CA PRO A 115 8.27 1.86 -41.39
C PRO A 115 9.14 3.12 -41.55
N LYS A 116 10.38 2.92 -41.98
CA LYS A 116 11.35 3.99 -42.20
C LYS A 116 10.82 5.05 -43.18
N THR A 117 9.79 4.72 -43.95
CA THR A 117 9.04 5.61 -44.87
C THR A 117 8.35 6.75 -44.13
N ALA A 118 7.66 6.48 -43.00
CA ALA A 118 6.95 7.52 -42.24
C ALA A 118 7.90 8.58 -41.65
N ARG A 119 9.12 8.21 -41.31
CA ARG A 119 10.15 9.16 -40.83
C ARG A 119 10.70 10.02 -41.99
N ARG A 120 10.86 9.43 -43.20
CA ARG A 120 11.28 10.17 -44.37
C ARG A 120 10.24 11.18 -44.85
N GLU A 121 8.98 10.79 -44.84
CA GLU A 121 7.87 11.68 -45.23
C GLU A 121 7.74 12.88 -44.28
N ARG A 122 7.97 12.66 -43.00
CA ARG A 122 7.92 13.73 -41.99
C ARG A 122 9.07 14.74 -42.18
N ILE A 123 10.28 14.25 -42.40
CA ILE A 123 11.45 15.10 -42.68
C ILE A 123 11.25 15.89 -43.98
N GLN A 124 10.74 15.26 -45.02
CA GLN A 124 10.46 15.93 -46.29
C GLN A 124 9.42 17.03 -46.18
N LYS A 125 8.36 16.82 -45.36
CA LYS A 125 7.36 17.86 -45.09
C LYS A 125 7.92 19.04 -44.29
N GLU A 126 8.73 18.77 -43.28
CA GLU A 126 9.37 19.81 -42.47
C GLU A 126 10.36 20.65 -43.32
N ASP A 127 11.10 20.00 -44.22
CA ASP A 127 12.01 20.69 -45.17
C ASP A 127 11.24 21.54 -46.20
N GLU A 128 10.10 21.03 -46.70
CA GLU A 128 9.27 21.74 -47.67
C GLU A 128 8.55 22.96 -47.04
N GLU A 129 8.11 22.85 -45.81
CA GLU A 129 7.54 23.98 -45.04
C GLU A 129 8.63 25.04 -44.72
N ALA A 130 9.83 24.60 -44.36
CA ALA A 130 10.94 25.51 -44.12
C ALA A 130 11.37 26.25 -45.38
N LEU A 131 11.31 25.58 -46.54
CA LEU A 131 11.62 26.21 -47.83
C LEU A 131 10.58 27.24 -48.23
N LYS A 132 9.29 26.93 -48.06
CA LYS A 132 8.15 27.85 -48.28
C LYS A 132 8.22 29.08 -47.35
N ALA A 133 8.54 28.89 -46.08
CA ALA A 133 8.68 29.99 -45.13
C ALA A 133 9.89 30.93 -45.50
N ARG A 134 10.99 30.38 -46.01
CA ARG A 134 12.13 31.18 -46.51
C ARG A 134 11.79 31.93 -47.79
N ALA A 135 11.00 31.36 -48.69
CA ALA A 135 10.58 32.01 -49.92
C ALA A 135 9.66 33.21 -49.63
N THR A 136 8.68 33.04 -48.73
CA THR A 136 7.80 34.14 -48.33
C THR A 136 8.50 35.27 -47.62
N SER A 137 9.50 34.96 -46.73
CA SER A 137 10.29 36.00 -46.09
C SER A 137 11.19 36.79 -46.99
N LYS A 138 11.61 36.20 -48.12
CA LYS A 138 12.41 36.89 -49.14
C LYS A 138 11.55 37.84 -49.97
N PHE A 139 10.33 37.43 -50.32
CA PHE A 139 9.41 38.27 -51.11
C PHE A 139 8.91 39.51 -50.34
N MET A 140 8.78 39.42 -49.02
CA MET A 140 8.39 40.55 -48.16
C MET A 140 9.54 41.58 -47.94
N LYS A 141 10.79 41.25 -48.28
CA LYS A 141 11.91 42.19 -48.16
C LYS A 141 12.19 43.02 -49.42
N ASP A 142 11.68 42.57 -50.56
CA ASP A 142 11.90 43.27 -51.86
C ASP A 142 10.78 44.33 -52.15
N ASP A 143 9.75 44.45 -51.31
CA ASP A 143 8.69 45.46 -51.45
C ASP A 143 8.87 46.73 -50.58
N ASP A 144 9.98 46.83 -49.84
CA ASP A 144 10.29 47.99 -48.95
C ASP A 144 11.52 48.84 -49.43
N GLU A 145 11.89 48.80 -50.71
CA GLU A 145 12.85 49.77 -51.33
C GLU A 145 12.19 50.70 -52.32
#